data_d4ae4089f86f9ce59c1ef3abfcd35786
#
_entry.id   d4ae4089f86f9ce59c1ef3abfcd35786
#
_cell.length_a   1.000
_cell.length_b   1.000
_cell.length_c   1.000
_cell.angle_alpha   90.00
_cell.angle_beta   90.00
_cell.angle_gamma   90.00
#
_symmetry.space_group_name_H-M   'P 1'
#
loop_
_entity.id
_entity.type
_entity.pdbx_description
1 polymer ?
#
loop_
_entity_poly.entity_id
_entity_poly.type
_entity_poly.pdbx_seq_one_letter_code
_entity_poly.pdbx_strand_id
1 'polypeptide(L)'
;KEYPHTDPMERAQELFDLCSDAARGIVRPKMATYDLNMINSYRTTTEPMKSFVARMKAHEGQDSILSVSMSHCFPYGDVADVGAKILVISDDNQQKAETLAQKIGEDIWSIRKEITAPRINIDEALDQAMKIKSGPVVLADVADNAGGGAPSDSTFILESLMEQNVRSVLSGLYWDPVAVRFCMEAGEGSTLQLRVGGKCGSTSGNPIDIEVKVRSIVQNGGQSFGPSTNRTGDIVWVQTKIGIDLVLNSVRTQVFHPNVFEQLGIDLNQYRIIVVKSTQHFYAGFKPIASKILYVQGPGALTSDYGSISYTKRRKPFWPKVEEPQNEY
;
A
#
# COMPACT_ATOMS: atom_id res chain seq x y z
N LYS A 1 -3.69 -12.73 -7.83
CA LYS A 1 -2.61 -13.55 -7.25
C LYS A 1 -1.46 -12.71 -6.71
N GLU A 2 -1.33 -11.44 -7.16
CA GLU A 2 -0.24 -10.54 -6.81
C GLU A 2 -0.68 -9.40 -5.88
N TYR A 3 0.25 -8.93 -5.03
CA TYR A 3 0.11 -7.70 -4.27
C TYR A 3 1.44 -6.91 -4.30
N PRO A 4 1.49 -5.71 -4.90
CA PRO A 4 0.36 -4.94 -5.46
C PRO A 4 -0.28 -5.65 -6.67
N HIS A 5 -1.52 -5.27 -6.99
CA HIS A 5 -2.31 -5.89 -8.06
C HIS A 5 -1.73 -5.55 -9.44
N THR A 6 -0.70 -6.27 -9.85
CA THR A 6 -0.01 -6.05 -11.13
C THR A 6 -0.52 -6.96 -12.24
N ASP A 7 -1.40 -7.92 -11.92
CA ASP A 7 -1.93 -8.95 -12.81
C ASP A 7 -3.46 -8.91 -13.04
N PRO A 8 -4.15 -7.73 -13.06
CA PRO A 8 -5.60 -7.70 -13.17
C PRO A 8 -6.11 -8.16 -14.54
N MET A 9 -5.38 -7.85 -15.62
CA MET A 9 -5.76 -8.25 -16.97
C MET A 9 -5.67 -9.76 -17.17
N GLU A 10 -4.59 -10.36 -16.72
CA GLU A 10 -4.38 -11.82 -16.76
C GLU A 10 -5.44 -12.56 -15.93
N ARG A 11 -5.81 -11.99 -14.76
CA ARG A 11 -6.87 -12.59 -13.92
C ARG A 11 -8.25 -12.46 -14.56
N ALA A 12 -8.54 -11.33 -15.21
CA ALA A 12 -9.80 -11.13 -15.93
C ALA A 12 -9.91 -12.10 -17.11
N GLN A 13 -8.83 -12.28 -17.89
CA GLN A 13 -8.80 -13.21 -19.00
C GLN A 13 -8.96 -14.66 -18.55
N GLU A 14 -8.20 -15.08 -17.53
CA GLU A 14 -8.30 -16.42 -16.94
C GLU A 14 -9.73 -16.74 -16.48
N LEU A 15 -10.39 -15.79 -15.77
CA LEU A 15 -11.77 -15.99 -15.31
C LEU A 15 -12.75 -16.08 -16.48
N PHE A 16 -12.58 -15.22 -17.50
CA PHE A 16 -13.43 -15.23 -18.69
C PHE A 16 -13.32 -16.56 -19.44
N ASP A 17 -12.09 -17.05 -19.66
CA ASP A 17 -11.84 -18.31 -20.36
C ASP A 17 -12.43 -19.48 -19.59
N LEU A 18 -12.19 -19.55 -18.28
CA LEU A 18 -12.74 -20.60 -17.41
C LEU A 18 -14.29 -20.62 -17.42
N CYS A 19 -14.92 -19.46 -17.32
CA CYS A 19 -16.40 -19.36 -17.39
C CYS A 19 -16.93 -19.74 -18.77
N SER A 20 -16.23 -19.33 -19.84
CA SER A 20 -16.59 -19.67 -21.23
C SER A 20 -16.50 -21.18 -21.48
N ASP A 21 -15.42 -21.81 -21.03
CA ASP A 21 -15.22 -23.26 -21.20
C ASP A 21 -16.19 -24.07 -20.34
N ALA A 22 -16.52 -23.61 -19.15
CA ALA A 22 -17.56 -24.21 -18.31
C ALA A 22 -18.95 -24.11 -18.99
N ALA A 23 -19.29 -22.95 -19.57
CA ALA A 23 -20.55 -22.75 -20.27
C ALA A 23 -20.69 -23.62 -21.54
N ARG A 24 -19.59 -23.94 -22.19
CA ARG A 24 -19.50 -24.84 -23.36
C ARG A 24 -19.44 -26.33 -22.97
N GLY A 25 -19.31 -26.63 -21.69
CA GLY A 25 -19.17 -28.01 -21.19
C GLY A 25 -17.80 -28.62 -21.45
N ILE A 26 -16.79 -27.82 -21.76
CA ILE A 26 -15.40 -28.25 -21.99
C ILE A 26 -14.75 -28.64 -20.66
N VAL A 27 -15.04 -27.88 -19.59
CA VAL A 27 -14.61 -28.18 -18.22
C VAL A 27 -15.80 -28.19 -17.25
N ARG A 28 -15.65 -28.84 -16.12
CA ARG A 28 -16.63 -28.92 -15.02
C ARG A 28 -16.02 -28.42 -13.72
N PRO A 29 -15.94 -27.09 -13.50
CA PRO A 29 -15.21 -26.53 -12.37
C PRO A 29 -15.74 -27.03 -11.03
N LYS A 30 -14.85 -27.53 -10.19
CA LYS A 30 -15.05 -27.83 -8.77
C LYS A 30 -14.15 -26.90 -7.98
N MET A 31 -14.70 -26.21 -6.99
CA MET A 31 -13.98 -25.21 -6.21
C MET A 31 -13.82 -25.67 -4.76
N ALA A 32 -12.62 -25.47 -4.23
CA ALA A 32 -12.33 -25.64 -2.82
C ALA A 32 -11.63 -24.39 -2.27
N THR A 33 -11.99 -24.02 -1.04
CA THR A 33 -11.33 -22.94 -0.31
C THR A 33 -10.75 -23.48 0.99
N TYR A 34 -9.54 -22.99 1.33
CA TYR A 34 -8.94 -23.25 2.63
C TYR A 34 -8.73 -21.92 3.35
N ASP A 35 -9.36 -21.74 4.52
CA ASP A 35 -9.22 -20.55 5.36
C ASP A 35 -7.89 -20.65 6.13
N LEU A 36 -7.02 -19.69 5.92
CA LEU A 36 -5.72 -19.64 6.59
C LEU A 36 -5.82 -19.25 8.07
N ASN A 37 -6.95 -18.70 8.49
CA ASN A 37 -7.09 -18.01 9.77
C ASN A 37 -5.95 -17.01 10.02
N MET A 38 -5.54 -16.29 8.95
CA MET A 38 -4.47 -15.31 8.97
C MET A 38 -4.95 -13.97 8.44
N ILE A 39 -4.51 -12.90 9.10
CA ILE A 39 -4.67 -11.53 8.63
C ILE A 39 -3.29 -10.88 8.56
N ASN A 40 -2.82 -10.59 7.37
CA ASN A 40 -1.49 -10.02 7.12
C ASN A 40 -1.46 -9.26 5.79
N SER A 41 -0.36 -8.58 5.52
CA SER A 41 -0.03 -8.01 4.21
C SER A 41 1.00 -8.91 3.52
N TYR A 42 0.62 -9.46 2.36
CA TYR A 42 1.41 -10.45 1.62
C TYR A 42 2.09 -9.80 0.41
N ARG A 43 3.32 -9.31 0.57
CA ARG A 43 4.06 -8.59 -0.47
C ARG A 43 4.67 -9.58 -1.47
N THR A 44 4.00 -9.82 -2.58
CA THR A 44 4.43 -10.80 -3.59
C THR A 44 5.61 -10.35 -4.45
N THR A 45 6.04 -9.11 -4.32
CA THR A 45 7.23 -8.57 -5.01
C THR A 45 8.56 -8.93 -4.36
N THR A 46 8.52 -9.50 -3.15
CA THR A 46 9.71 -9.86 -2.36
C THR A 46 9.63 -11.30 -1.87
N GLU A 47 10.79 -11.91 -1.57
CA GLU A 47 10.83 -13.22 -0.93
C GLU A 47 10.33 -13.14 0.53
N PRO A 48 9.75 -14.21 1.06
CA PRO A 48 9.51 -15.52 0.41
C PRO A 48 8.22 -15.58 -0.45
N MET A 49 7.39 -14.52 -0.44
CA MET A 49 6.10 -14.52 -1.13
C MET A 49 6.23 -14.62 -2.65
N LYS A 50 7.28 -14.06 -3.25
CA LYS A 50 7.53 -14.14 -4.69
C LYS A 50 7.68 -15.61 -5.13
N SER A 51 8.52 -16.37 -4.45
CA SER A 51 8.71 -17.81 -4.72
C SER A 51 7.44 -18.62 -4.39
N PHE A 52 6.72 -18.24 -3.33
CA PHE A 52 5.44 -18.90 -2.99
C PHE A 52 4.41 -18.77 -4.12
N VAL A 53 4.20 -17.56 -4.66
CA VAL A 53 3.26 -17.33 -5.76
C VAL A 53 3.69 -18.08 -7.02
N ALA A 54 4.99 -18.14 -7.33
CA ALA A 54 5.49 -18.90 -8.46
C ALA A 54 5.18 -20.41 -8.33
N ARG A 55 5.42 -21.00 -7.13
CA ARG A 55 5.07 -22.40 -6.86
C ARG A 55 3.56 -22.65 -6.94
N MET A 56 2.76 -21.73 -6.39
CA MET A 56 1.30 -21.81 -6.46
C MET A 56 0.81 -21.84 -7.92
N LYS A 57 1.28 -20.92 -8.76
CA LYS A 57 0.95 -20.85 -10.19
C LYS A 57 1.42 -22.09 -10.98
N ALA A 58 2.49 -22.77 -10.57
CA ALA A 58 3.00 -23.96 -11.24
C ALA A 58 2.07 -25.18 -11.21
N HIS A 59 1.05 -25.16 -10.34
CA HIS A 59 0.03 -26.20 -10.33
C HIS A 59 -1.03 -26.05 -11.45
N GLU A 60 -1.15 -24.84 -12.03
CA GLU A 60 -2.17 -24.54 -13.03
C GLU A 60 -1.88 -25.26 -14.37
N GLY A 61 -2.93 -25.79 -14.99
CA GLY A 61 -2.81 -26.58 -16.22
C GLY A 61 -2.25 -27.99 -16.04
N GLN A 62 -1.99 -28.41 -14.80
CA GLN A 62 -1.49 -29.75 -14.50
C GLN A 62 -2.52 -30.54 -13.69
N ASP A 63 -2.58 -31.87 -13.93
CA ASP A 63 -3.36 -32.77 -13.09
C ASP A 63 -4.82 -32.33 -12.87
N SER A 64 -5.50 -31.83 -13.88
CA SER A 64 -6.86 -31.26 -13.79
C SER A 64 -7.00 -30.02 -12.90
N ILE A 65 -5.94 -29.35 -12.50
CA ILE A 65 -6.02 -28.07 -11.81
C ILE A 65 -6.18 -26.94 -12.83
N LEU A 66 -7.29 -26.23 -12.77
CA LEU A 66 -7.63 -25.16 -13.70
C LEU A 66 -7.07 -23.82 -13.24
N SER A 67 -7.20 -23.51 -11.93
CA SER A 67 -6.70 -22.27 -11.36
C SER A 67 -6.38 -22.41 -9.88
N VAL A 68 -5.37 -21.67 -9.42
CA VAL A 68 -5.02 -21.54 -8.00
C VAL A 68 -4.86 -20.07 -7.66
N SER A 69 -5.50 -19.61 -6.61
CA SER A 69 -5.44 -18.23 -6.16
C SER A 69 -5.30 -18.13 -4.64
N MET A 70 -4.54 -17.14 -4.20
CA MET A 70 -4.58 -16.68 -2.83
C MET A 70 -5.42 -15.41 -2.79
N SER A 71 -6.52 -15.43 -2.02
CA SER A 71 -7.25 -14.23 -1.66
C SER A 71 -6.51 -13.54 -0.53
N HIS A 72 -5.80 -12.47 -0.85
CA HIS A 72 -5.21 -11.59 0.16
C HIS A 72 -6.34 -10.89 0.91
N CYS A 73 -6.32 -10.84 2.21
CA CYS A 73 -7.36 -10.13 2.95
C CYS A 73 -7.19 -8.61 2.87
N PHE A 74 -8.26 -7.87 3.15
CA PHE A 74 -8.20 -6.45 3.45
C PHE A 74 -8.34 -6.28 4.98
N PRO A 75 -7.25 -6.07 5.72
CA PRO A 75 -7.24 -6.12 7.19
C PRO A 75 -8.17 -5.12 7.87
N TYR A 76 -8.50 -4.03 7.21
CA TYR A 76 -9.32 -2.94 7.78
C TYR A 76 -10.82 -3.12 7.52
N GLY A 77 -11.23 -4.17 6.82
CA GLY A 77 -12.63 -4.51 6.58
C GLY A 77 -13.18 -5.43 7.68
N ASP A 78 -14.07 -4.90 8.54
CA ASP A 78 -14.72 -5.72 9.57
C ASP A 78 -15.90 -6.48 8.97
N VAL A 79 -15.61 -7.64 8.39
CA VAL A 79 -16.60 -8.61 7.88
C VAL A 79 -16.37 -9.97 8.53
N ALA A 80 -17.42 -10.81 8.57
CA ALA A 80 -17.36 -12.11 9.24
C ALA A 80 -16.23 -13.02 8.71
N ASP A 81 -15.98 -12.95 7.40
CA ASP A 81 -15.00 -13.78 6.69
C ASP A 81 -13.69 -13.08 6.40
N VAL A 82 -13.37 -11.97 7.07
CA VAL A 82 -12.07 -11.30 6.89
C VAL A 82 -10.93 -12.28 7.20
N GLY A 83 -9.94 -12.33 6.33
CA GLY A 83 -8.80 -13.23 6.43
C GLY A 83 -8.38 -13.76 5.07
N ALA A 84 -7.15 -14.25 4.99
CA ALA A 84 -6.62 -14.81 3.76
C ALA A 84 -7.12 -16.24 3.53
N LYS A 85 -7.36 -16.58 2.25
CA LYS A 85 -7.85 -17.90 1.84
C LYS A 85 -7.08 -18.37 0.62
N ILE A 86 -6.92 -19.68 0.50
CA ILE A 86 -6.49 -20.33 -0.75
C ILE A 86 -7.76 -20.81 -1.47
N LEU A 87 -7.84 -20.53 -2.76
CA LEU A 87 -8.87 -21.02 -3.67
C LEU A 87 -8.22 -21.90 -4.71
N VAL A 88 -8.70 -23.12 -4.87
CA VAL A 88 -8.31 -24.04 -5.96
C VAL A 88 -9.55 -24.41 -6.78
N ILE A 89 -9.41 -24.37 -8.08
CA ILE A 89 -10.41 -24.77 -9.05
C ILE A 89 -9.84 -25.95 -9.86
N SER A 90 -10.52 -27.08 -9.83
CA SER A 90 -10.16 -28.28 -10.60
C SER A 90 -11.25 -28.63 -11.62
N ASP A 91 -10.90 -29.42 -12.63
CA ASP A 91 -11.84 -30.00 -13.57
C ASP A 91 -12.38 -31.31 -13.00
N ASP A 92 -13.66 -31.30 -12.66
CA ASP A 92 -14.50 -32.45 -12.17
C ASP A 92 -13.86 -33.26 -11.02
N ASN A 93 -12.99 -32.68 -10.20
CA ASN A 93 -12.31 -33.37 -9.12
C ASN A 93 -12.29 -32.57 -7.80
N GLN A 94 -13.40 -32.64 -7.04
CA GLN A 94 -13.56 -31.91 -5.78
C GLN A 94 -12.46 -32.26 -4.75
N GLN A 95 -12.19 -33.57 -4.56
CA GLN A 95 -11.20 -34.04 -3.59
C GLN A 95 -9.80 -33.50 -3.87
N LYS A 96 -9.44 -33.42 -5.14
CA LYS A 96 -8.12 -32.87 -5.54
C LYS A 96 -8.02 -31.38 -5.26
N ALA A 97 -9.09 -30.63 -5.54
CA ALA A 97 -9.13 -29.21 -5.20
C ALA A 97 -8.96 -28.97 -3.69
N GLU A 98 -9.68 -29.76 -2.86
CA GLU A 98 -9.59 -29.66 -1.38
C GLU A 98 -8.18 -30.00 -0.87
N THR A 99 -7.62 -31.12 -1.32
CA THR A 99 -6.28 -31.56 -0.91
C THR A 99 -5.22 -30.54 -1.29
N LEU A 100 -5.28 -29.97 -2.50
CA LEU A 100 -4.30 -28.97 -2.93
C LEU A 100 -4.49 -27.64 -2.21
N ALA A 101 -5.74 -27.21 -1.97
CA ALA A 101 -6.02 -25.98 -1.23
C ALA A 101 -5.47 -26.05 0.19
N GLN A 102 -5.66 -27.18 0.88
CA GLN A 102 -5.11 -27.42 2.21
C GLN A 102 -3.57 -27.42 2.18
N LYS A 103 -2.95 -28.16 1.27
CA LYS A 103 -1.48 -28.23 1.16
C LYS A 103 -0.85 -26.86 0.96
N ILE A 104 -1.38 -26.05 0.02
CA ILE A 104 -0.88 -24.70 -0.21
C ILE A 104 -1.11 -23.81 1.02
N GLY A 105 -2.24 -23.99 1.71
CA GLY A 105 -2.55 -23.30 2.95
C GLY A 105 -1.56 -23.63 4.07
N GLU A 106 -1.19 -24.88 4.23
CA GLU A 106 -0.17 -25.32 5.20
C GLU A 106 1.23 -24.79 4.84
N ASP A 107 1.58 -24.75 3.55
CA ASP A 107 2.85 -24.21 3.06
C ASP A 107 2.99 -22.72 3.43
N ILE A 108 1.98 -21.88 3.18
CA ILE A 108 2.05 -20.46 3.56
C ILE A 108 1.99 -20.26 5.07
N TRP A 109 1.23 -21.09 5.78
CA TRP A 109 1.21 -21.06 7.24
C TRP A 109 2.59 -21.29 7.84
N SER A 110 3.36 -22.22 7.27
CA SER A 110 4.72 -22.54 7.76
C SER A 110 5.67 -21.37 7.69
N ILE A 111 5.49 -20.46 6.73
CA ILE A 111 6.34 -19.27 6.54
C ILE A 111 5.71 -17.97 7.09
N ARG A 112 4.62 -18.04 7.87
CA ARG A 112 3.87 -16.86 8.34
C ARG A 112 4.70 -15.81 9.05
N LYS A 113 5.71 -16.21 9.81
CA LYS A 113 6.60 -15.30 10.52
C LYS A 113 7.58 -14.59 9.58
N GLU A 114 8.03 -15.27 8.52
CA GLU A 114 8.96 -14.72 7.54
C GLU A 114 8.31 -13.71 6.60
N ILE A 115 7.01 -13.89 6.31
CA ILE A 115 6.26 -12.97 5.46
C ILE A 115 5.79 -11.70 6.19
N THR A 116 5.93 -11.67 7.51
CA THR A 116 5.56 -10.48 8.30
C THR A 116 6.64 -9.42 8.15
N ALA A 117 6.30 -8.32 7.50
CA ALA A 117 7.22 -7.21 7.34
C ALA A 117 7.61 -6.61 8.70
N PRO A 118 8.91 -6.33 8.94
CA PRO A 118 9.33 -5.63 10.14
C PRO A 118 8.65 -4.25 10.21
N ARG A 119 8.25 -3.85 11.41
CA ARG A 119 7.70 -2.53 11.69
C ARG A 119 8.85 -1.62 12.08
N ILE A 120 8.97 -0.50 11.38
CA ILE A 120 9.97 0.51 11.68
C ILE A 120 9.19 1.76 12.12
N ASN A 121 9.47 2.27 13.32
CA ASN A 121 8.86 3.53 13.77
C ASN A 121 9.51 4.74 13.06
N ILE A 122 8.96 5.94 13.29
CA ILE A 122 9.41 7.14 12.59
C ILE A 122 10.87 7.43 12.91
N ASP A 123 11.28 7.41 14.17
CA ASP A 123 12.64 7.74 14.60
C ASP A 123 13.66 6.76 14.03
N GLU A 124 13.38 5.47 14.11
CA GLU A 124 14.23 4.43 13.51
C GLU A 124 14.35 4.60 11.99
N ALA A 125 13.27 4.98 11.31
CA ALA A 125 13.28 5.20 9.86
C ALA A 125 14.13 6.43 9.49
N LEU A 126 13.99 7.53 10.23
CA LEU A 126 14.80 8.72 10.02
C LEU A 126 16.27 8.46 10.32
N ASP A 127 16.59 7.80 11.41
CA ASP A 127 17.95 7.37 11.75
C ASP A 127 18.60 6.51 10.66
N GLN A 128 17.85 5.53 10.12
CA GLN A 128 18.34 4.71 9.01
C GLN A 128 18.53 5.52 7.74
N ALA A 129 17.57 6.39 7.39
CA ALA A 129 17.65 7.24 6.20
C ALA A 129 18.83 8.21 6.27
N MET A 130 19.10 8.78 7.45
CA MET A 130 20.21 9.70 7.65
C MET A 130 21.60 9.06 7.56
N LYS A 131 21.72 7.76 7.76
CA LYS A 131 22.97 6.99 7.62
C LYS A 131 23.30 6.67 6.15
N ILE A 132 22.31 6.66 5.26
CA ILE A 132 22.48 6.35 3.84
C ILE A 132 22.96 7.59 3.10
N LYS A 133 24.12 7.50 2.44
CA LYS A 133 24.76 8.64 1.75
C LYS A 133 24.30 8.78 0.29
N SER A 134 23.90 7.69 -0.35
CA SER A 134 23.33 7.69 -1.70
C SER A 134 21.81 7.83 -1.59
N GLY A 135 21.21 8.75 -2.32
CA GLY A 135 19.76 8.98 -2.22
C GLY A 135 19.07 8.82 -3.55
N PRO A 136 17.75 8.98 -3.60
CA PRO A 136 16.86 9.20 -2.46
C PRO A 136 16.56 7.93 -1.66
N VAL A 137 16.33 8.12 -0.36
CA VAL A 137 15.69 7.09 0.49
C VAL A 137 14.19 7.36 0.49
N VAL A 138 13.39 6.37 0.14
CA VAL A 138 11.93 6.50 0.13
C VAL A 138 11.36 5.99 1.44
N LEU A 139 10.63 6.84 2.16
CA LEU A 139 9.89 6.50 3.37
C LEU A 139 8.41 6.35 3.01
N ALA A 140 7.89 5.14 3.11
CA ALA A 140 6.47 4.89 2.89
C ALA A 140 5.71 5.03 4.21
N ASP A 141 4.89 6.09 4.33
CA ASP A 141 3.95 6.29 5.42
C ASP A 141 2.77 5.33 5.25
N VAL A 142 2.91 4.13 5.84
CA VAL A 142 1.90 3.07 5.68
C VAL A 142 0.66 3.32 6.54
N ALA A 143 0.81 4.12 7.59
CA ALA A 143 -0.28 4.43 8.52
C ALA A 143 -1.30 5.44 7.94
N ASP A 144 -0.91 6.17 6.88
CA ASP A 144 -1.77 7.18 6.24
C ASP A 144 -1.94 6.95 4.72
N ASN A 145 -2.14 5.70 4.34
CA ASN A 145 -2.42 5.31 2.96
C ASN A 145 -3.90 5.50 2.60
N ALA A 146 -4.20 6.42 1.68
CA ALA A 146 -5.56 6.66 1.18
C ALA A 146 -6.21 5.42 0.54
N GLY A 147 -5.43 4.54 -0.08
CA GLY A 147 -5.91 3.27 -0.64
C GLY A 147 -6.38 2.26 0.41
N GLY A 148 -5.94 2.41 1.65
CA GLY A 148 -6.42 1.64 2.80
C GLY A 148 -7.57 2.29 3.55
N GLY A 149 -7.98 3.51 3.17
CA GLY A 149 -9.06 4.26 3.80
C GLY A 149 -8.59 5.40 4.70
N ALA A 150 -7.28 5.61 4.86
CA ALA A 150 -6.77 6.74 5.64
C ALA A 150 -7.02 8.08 4.94
N PRO A 151 -7.02 9.18 5.70
CA PRO A 151 -7.22 10.52 5.15
C PRO A 151 -6.16 10.97 4.14
N SER A 152 -4.92 10.56 4.32
CA SER A 152 -3.74 11.06 3.55
C SER A 152 -3.38 12.52 3.88
N ASP A 153 -3.62 12.94 5.11
CA ASP A 153 -3.31 14.28 5.61
C ASP A 153 -2.47 14.27 6.90
N SER A 154 -1.98 13.09 7.32
CA SER A 154 -1.27 12.92 8.58
C SER A 154 0.07 13.68 8.59
N THR A 155 0.37 14.28 9.74
CA THR A 155 1.52 15.17 9.94
C THR A 155 2.63 14.57 10.80
N PHE A 156 2.44 13.37 11.37
CA PHE A 156 3.40 12.77 12.31
C PHE A 156 4.84 12.68 11.77
N ILE A 157 5.02 12.22 10.52
CA ILE A 157 6.35 12.17 9.90
C ILE A 157 6.88 13.59 9.63
N LEU A 158 6.03 14.51 9.18
CA LEU A 158 6.42 15.89 8.92
C LEU A 158 6.87 16.59 10.22
N GLU A 159 6.15 16.40 11.31
CA GLU A 159 6.49 16.92 12.63
C GLU A 159 7.87 16.42 13.10
N SER A 160 8.10 15.10 13.03
CA SER A 160 9.41 14.50 13.37
C SER A 160 10.55 15.00 12.47
N LEU A 161 10.31 15.19 11.17
CA LEU A 161 11.30 15.77 10.25
C LEU A 161 11.68 17.20 10.64
N MET A 162 10.69 18.00 11.06
CA MET A 162 10.91 19.39 11.51
C MET A 162 11.65 19.44 12.86
N GLU A 163 11.24 18.65 13.83
CA GLU A 163 11.86 18.56 15.15
C GLU A 163 13.32 18.13 15.08
N GLN A 164 13.63 17.17 14.21
CA GLN A 164 14.99 16.68 14.00
C GLN A 164 15.80 17.53 12.99
N ASN A 165 15.24 18.64 12.47
CA ASN A 165 15.87 19.52 11.48
C ASN A 165 16.38 18.77 10.23
N VAL A 166 15.66 17.76 9.79
CA VAL A 166 16.01 17.00 8.58
C VAL A 166 15.73 17.86 7.35
N ARG A 167 16.69 17.93 6.43
CA ARG A 167 16.64 18.77 5.22
C ARG A 167 16.75 17.95 3.96
N SER A 168 16.47 18.59 2.82
CA SER A 168 16.47 17.94 1.50
C SER A 168 15.43 16.81 1.44
N VAL A 169 14.22 17.14 1.89
CA VAL A 169 13.07 16.22 1.97
C VAL A 169 11.98 16.69 1.02
N LEU A 170 11.44 15.75 0.24
CA LEU A 170 10.16 15.88 -0.45
C LEU A 170 9.13 15.04 0.27
N SER A 171 7.97 15.60 0.60
CA SER A 171 6.89 14.88 1.29
C SER A 171 5.54 15.11 0.62
N GLY A 172 4.81 14.05 0.34
CA GLY A 172 3.48 14.11 -0.28
C GLY A 172 2.90 12.71 -0.56
N LEU A 173 1.65 12.63 -1.02
CA LEU A 173 0.71 13.73 -1.20
C LEU A 173 -0.05 14.00 0.11
N TYR A 174 -0.21 15.28 0.44
CA TYR A 174 -1.12 15.66 1.53
C TYR A 174 -2.47 16.04 0.92
N TRP A 175 -3.50 15.26 1.22
CA TRP A 175 -4.86 15.62 0.84
C TRP A 175 -5.35 16.81 1.70
N ASP A 176 -5.22 18.00 1.14
CA ASP A 176 -5.58 19.25 1.80
C ASP A 176 -6.21 20.23 0.80
N PRO A 177 -7.48 20.01 0.39
CA PRO A 177 -8.14 20.85 -0.62
C PRO A 177 -8.19 22.34 -0.25
N VAL A 178 -8.27 22.65 1.05
CA VAL A 178 -8.32 24.04 1.54
C VAL A 178 -6.97 24.72 1.34
N ALA A 179 -5.88 24.06 1.74
CA ALA A 179 -4.53 24.58 1.55
C ALA A 179 -4.17 24.71 0.05
N VAL A 180 -4.57 23.74 -0.77
CA VAL A 180 -4.42 23.80 -2.24
C VAL A 180 -5.11 25.06 -2.80
N ARG A 181 -6.36 25.32 -2.38
CA ARG A 181 -7.12 26.47 -2.84
C ARG A 181 -6.43 27.80 -2.48
N PHE A 182 -5.95 27.96 -1.25
CA PHE A 182 -5.20 29.15 -0.85
C PHE A 182 -3.95 29.37 -1.71
N CYS A 183 -3.21 28.30 -2.00
CA CYS A 183 -2.03 28.38 -2.87
C CYS A 183 -2.40 28.77 -4.30
N MET A 184 -3.51 28.22 -4.85
CA MET A 184 -3.97 28.55 -6.20
C MET A 184 -4.42 30.02 -6.31
N GLU A 185 -5.14 30.52 -5.30
CA GLU A 185 -5.60 31.92 -5.27
C GLU A 185 -4.43 32.90 -5.12
N ALA A 186 -3.39 32.55 -4.36
CA ALA A 186 -2.18 33.35 -4.19
C ALA A 186 -1.28 33.32 -5.44
N GLY A 187 -1.25 32.23 -6.17
CA GLY A 187 -0.44 32.02 -7.37
C GLY A 187 1.02 31.64 -7.11
N GLU A 188 1.69 31.17 -8.17
CA GLU A 188 3.10 30.78 -8.13
C GLU A 188 4.01 31.97 -7.76
N GLY A 189 5.04 31.68 -6.98
CA GLY A 189 5.99 32.66 -6.45
C GLY A 189 5.58 33.34 -5.14
N SER A 190 4.29 33.24 -4.74
CA SER A 190 3.76 33.83 -3.52
C SER A 190 4.28 33.12 -2.27
N THR A 191 4.39 33.87 -1.16
CA THR A 191 4.74 33.35 0.17
C THR A 191 3.51 33.46 1.07
N LEU A 192 3.17 32.35 1.75
CA LEU A 192 1.99 32.22 2.59
C LEU A 192 2.34 31.66 3.97
N GLN A 193 1.58 32.05 4.98
CA GLN A 193 1.43 31.24 6.20
C GLN A 193 0.33 30.22 5.94
N LEU A 194 0.68 28.96 5.89
CA LEU A 194 -0.21 27.88 5.49
C LEU A 194 -0.38 26.88 6.63
N ARG A 195 -1.62 26.49 6.91
CA ARG A 195 -1.94 25.39 7.82
C ARG A 195 -2.10 24.11 7.03
N VAL A 196 -1.16 23.16 7.20
CA VAL A 196 -1.06 21.93 6.40
C VAL A 196 -1.44 20.70 7.20
N GLY A 197 -2.24 19.81 6.58
CA GLY A 197 -2.59 18.48 7.11
C GLY A 197 -3.25 18.48 8.47
N GLY A 198 -3.32 17.32 9.11
CA GLY A 198 -3.79 17.16 10.49
C GLY A 198 -5.25 17.57 10.73
N LYS A 199 -6.10 17.57 9.70
CA LYS A 199 -7.46 18.15 9.74
C LYS A 199 -8.57 17.10 9.85
N CYS A 200 -8.27 15.83 9.59
CA CYS A 200 -9.29 14.78 9.48
C CYS A 200 -9.52 14.00 10.79
N GLY A 201 -8.95 14.45 11.89
CA GLY A 201 -9.15 13.85 13.21
C GLY A 201 -7.86 13.43 13.90
N SER A 202 -7.99 12.77 15.05
CA SER A 202 -6.84 12.41 15.91
C SER A 202 -5.82 11.48 15.24
N THR A 203 -6.24 10.70 14.25
CA THR A 203 -5.35 9.80 13.49
C THR A 203 -4.52 10.54 12.45
N SER A 204 -4.77 11.83 12.23
CA SER A 204 -4.02 12.68 11.30
C SER A 204 -2.93 13.51 11.97
N GLY A 205 -2.85 13.50 13.31
CA GLY A 205 -1.96 14.36 14.07
C GLY A 205 -2.50 15.79 14.18
N ASN A 206 -1.61 16.74 14.47
CA ASN A 206 -1.97 18.15 14.58
C ASN A 206 -1.70 18.88 13.26
N PRO A 207 -2.55 19.85 12.87
CA PRO A 207 -2.22 20.73 11.75
C PRO A 207 -0.92 21.50 12.02
N ILE A 208 -0.11 21.65 10.99
CA ILE A 208 1.18 22.37 11.08
C ILE A 208 1.05 23.73 10.41
N ASP A 209 1.28 24.80 11.17
CA ASP A 209 1.37 26.16 10.66
C ASP A 209 2.80 26.45 10.20
N ILE A 210 3.00 26.71 8.91
CA ILE A 210 4.32 26.86 8.31
C ILE A 210 4.32 27.91 7.20
N GLU A 211 5.38 28.72 7.16
CA GLU A 211 5.62 29.62 6.03
C GLU A 211 6.12 28.85 4.83
N VAL A 212 5.44 29.02 3.71
CA VAL A 212 5.76 28.33 2.45
C VAL A 212 5.82 29.32 1.28
N LYS A 213 6.63 28.98 0.28
CA LYS A 213 6.63 29.61 -1.03
C LYS A 213 5.97 28.66 -2.04
N VAL A 214 4.95 29.12 -2.75
CA VAL A 214 4.31 28.37 -3.84
C VAL A 214 5.27 28.29 -5.02
N ARG A 215 5.66 27.08 -5.41
CA ARG A 215 6.66 26.84 -6.46
C ARG A 215 6.03 26.50 -7.79
N SER A 216 5.03 25.67 -7.78
CA SER A 216 4.33 25.21 -8.99
C SER A 216 2.91 24.75 -8.68
N ILE A 217 2.02 24.95 -9.63
CA ILE A 217 0.60 24.58 -9.57
C ILE A 217 0.23 23.82 -10.84
N VAL A 218 -0.35 22.62 -10.69
CA VAL A 218 -0.92 21.87 -11.82
C VAL A 218 -2.39 21.60 -11.54
N GLN A 219 -3.25 22.10 -12.42
CA GLN A 219 -4.69 21.86 -12.37
C GLN A 219 -5.01 20.49 -12.97
N ASN A 220 -5.98 19.79 -12.35
CA ASN A 220 -6.43 18.47 -12.81
C ASN A 220 -5.29 17.46 -13.03
N GLY A 221 -4.30 17.47 -12.13
CA GLY A 221 -3.17 16.58 -12.17
C GLY A 221 -3.55 15.10 -12.07
N GLY A 222 -2.60 14.25 -12.42
CA GLY A 222 -2.77 12.81 -12.36
C GLY A 222 -1.44 12.08 -12.19
N GLN A 223 -1.52 10.80 -11.95
CA GLN A 223 -0.36 9.92 -11.84
C GLN A 223 -0.63 8.56 -12.50
N SER A 224 0.43 7.90 -12.94
CA SER A 224 0.34 6.58 -13.56
C SER A 224 0.07 5.49 -12.51
N PHE A 225 -0.82 4.57 -12.85
CA PHE A 225 -1.00 3.32 -12.13
C PHE A 225 -1.23 2.19 -13.15
N GLY A 226 -0.18 1.45 -13.47
CA GLY A 226 -0.18 0.53 -14.60
C GLY A 226 -0.55 1.26 -15.91
N PRO A 227 -1.52 0.75 -16.69
CA PRO A 227 -1.97 1.40 -17.92
C PRO A 227 -2.95 2.57 -17.67
N SER A 228 -3.36 2.80 -16.43
CA SER A 228 -4.37 3.79 -16.08
C SER A 228 -3.76 5.06 -15.51
N THR A 229 -4.50 6.18 -15.61
CA THR A 229 -4.20 7.43 -14.92
C THR A 229 -5.12 7.59 -13.72
N ASN A 230 -4.53 7.76 -12.55
CA ASN A 230 -5.25 8.06 -11.31
C ASN A 230 -5.25 9.58 -11.07
N ARG A 231 -6.42 10.16 -10.83
CA ARG A 231 -6.57 11.59 -10.61
C ARG A 231 -6.07 12.01 -9.23
N THR A 232 -5.36 13.14 -9.20
CA THR A 232 -4.92 13.80 -7.96
C THR A 232 -5.72 15.07 -7.66
N GLY A 233 -6.53 15.54 -8.64
CA GLY A 233 -7.12 16.88 -8.62
C GLY A 233 -6.05 17.95 -8.84
N ASP A 234 -6.29 19.13 -8.32
CA ASP A 234 -5.27 20.18 -8.35
C ASP A 234 -4.17 19.85 -7.38
N ILE A 235 -2.93 20.02 -7.83
CA ILE A 235 -1.74 19.75 -7.01
C ILE A 235 -0.84 20.97 -6.96
N VAL A 236 -0.21 21.16 -5.81
CA VAL A 236 0.65 22.30 -5.55
C VAL A 236 1.93 21.84 -4.88
N TRP A 237 3.06 22.27 -5.41
CA TRP A 237 4.34 22.17 -4.76
C TRP A 237 4.60 23.46 -3.96
N VAL A 238 4.82 23.30 -2.67
CA VAL A 238 5.22 24.37 -1.77
C VAL A 238 6.57 24.06 -1.12
N GLN A 239 7.41 25.07 -1.02
CA GLN A 239 8.74 24.97 -0.44
C GLN A 239 8.80 25.71 0.88
N THR A 240 9.34 25.06 1.91
CA THR A 240 9.57 25.67 3.22
C THR A 240 10.98 26.24 3.34
N LYS A 241 11.18 27.20 4.27
CA LYS A 241 12.51 27.73 4.58
C LYS A 241 13.44 26.73 5.28
N ILE A 242 12.88 25.66 5.83
CA ILE A 242 13.63 24.65 6.59
C ILE A 242 14.18 23.51 5.71
N GLY A 243 13.94 23.55 4.39
CA GLY A 243 14.47 22.55 3.45
C GLY A 243 13.62 21.28 3.35
N ILE A 244 12.33 21.41 3.63
CA ILE A 244 11.29 20.39 3.40
C ILE A 244 10.35 20.95 2.34
N ASP A 245 10.18 20.23 1.26
CA ASP A 245 9.24 20.54 0.20
C ASP A 245 8.00 19.66 0.34
N LEU A 246 6.82 20.26 0.21
CA LEU A 246 5.55 19.56 0.37
C LEU A 246 4.78 19.57 -0.95
N VAL A 247 4.09 18.47 -1.24
CA VAL A 247 3.12 18.40 -2.34
C VAL A 247 1.75 18.13 -1.76
N LEU A 248 0.83 19.08 -2.02
CA LEU A 248 -0.55 19.07 -1.58
C LEU A 248 -1.45 18.71 -2.75
N ASN A 249 -2.57 18.05 -2.49
CA ASN A 249 -3.53 17.68 -3.53
C ASN A 249 -4.99 17.85 -3.07
N SER A 250 -5.90 18.04 -4.05
CA SER A 250 -7.31 18.31 -3.78
C SER A 250 -8.21 17.07 -3.85
N VAL A 251 -7.79 16.00 -4.55
CA VAL A 251 -8.53 14.72 -4.63
C VAL A 251 -7.76 13.66 -3.87
N ARG A 252 -8.38 13.07 -2.84
CA ARG A 252 -7.75 12.08 -1.97
C ARG A 252 -7.30 10.85 -2.74
N THR A 253 -6.00 10.60 -2.75
CA THR A 253 -5.35 9.45 -3.37
C THR A 253 -4.03 9.11 -2.68
N GLN A 254 -3.58 7.88 -2.80
CA GLN A 254 -2.23 7.49 -2.40
C GLN A 254 -1.20 7.85 -3.48
N VAL A 255 0.08 7.85 -3.13
CA VAL A 255 1.16 7.97 -4.12
C VAL A 255 1.35 6.62 -4.84
N PHE A 256 1.36 6.66 -6.18
CA PHE A 256 1.63 5.49 -7.03
C PHE A 256 2.95 5.59 -7.79
N HIS A 257 3.24 6.76 -8.38
CA HIS A 257 4.33 6.89 -9.34
C HIS A 257 5.07 8.23 -9.20
N PRO A 258 6.40 8.27 -9.45
CA PRO A 258 7.20 9.51 -9.42
C PRO A 258 6.65 10.66 -10.25
N ASN A 259 5.98 10.36 -11.38
CA ASN A 259 5.43 11.40 -12.25
C ASN A 259 4.42 12.33 -11.58
N VAL A 260 3.86 11.94 -10.42
CA VAL A 260 3.01 12.84 -9.62
C VAL A 260 3.79 14.07 -9.10
N PHE A 261 5.07 13.92 -8.87
CA PHE A 261 5.97 15.01 -8.47
C PHE A 261 6.62 15.68 -9.69
N GLU A 262 7.02 14.89 -10.67
CA GLU A 262 7.69 15.35 -11.89
C GLU A 262 6.86 16.35 -12.71
N GLN A 263 5.51 16.16 -12.76
CA GLN A 263 4.62 17.10 -13.45
C GLN A 263 4.63 18.52 -12.87
N LEU A 264 5.08 18.67 -11.61
CA LEU A 264 5.29 19.98 -10.96
C LEU A 264 6.68 20.57 -11.25
N GLY A 265 7.51 19.89 -12.05
CA GLY A 265 8.89 20.29 -12.32
C GLY A 265 9.87 19.89 -11.21
N ILE A 266 9.49 18.97 -10.33
CA ILE A 266 10.34 18.48 -9.25
C ILE A 266 11.32 17.41 -9.77
N ASP A 267 12.62 17.65 -9.59
CA ASP A 267 13.66 16.64 -9.81
C ASP A 267 13.90 15.87 -8.52
N LEU A 268 13.45 14.61 -8.51
CA LEU A 268 13.52 13.73 -7.35
C LEU A 268 14.93 13.39 -6.89
N ASN A 269 15.91 13.48 -7.79
CA ASN A 269 17.31 13.21 -7.46
C ASN A 269 17.95 14.30 -6.57
N GLN A 270 17.33 15.46 -6.44
CA GLN A 270 17.79 16.53 -5.56
C GLN A 270 17.44 16.31 -4.09
N TYR A 271 16.61 15.30 -3.80
CA TYR A 271 16.18 15.01 -2.44
C TYR A 271 16.92 13.83 -1.84
N ARG A 272 17.28 13.98 -0.58
CA ARG A 272 17.84 12.90 0.21
C ARG A 272 16.79 11.91 0.66
N ILE A 273 15.63 12.42 1.02
CA ILE A 273 14.48 11.63 1.52
C ILE A 273 13.24 12.03 0.73
N ILE A 274 12.47 11.02 0.33
CA ILE A 274 11.15 11.20 -0.26
C ILE A 274 10.14 10.44 0.61
N VAL A 275 9.19 11.16 1.21
CA VAL A 275 8.09 10.57 1.98
C VAL A 275 6.89 10.41 1.06
N VAL A 276 6.35 9.20 1.00
CA VAL A 276 5.17 8.87 0.19
C VAL A 276 4.06 8.28 1.07
N LYS A 277 2.85 8.81 0.97
CA LYS A 277 1.68 8.27 1.67
C LYS A 277 1.10 7.11 0.87
N SER A 278 1.61 5.90 1.14
CA SER A 278 1.26 4.67 0.43
C SER A 278 1.78 3.44 1.16
N THR A 279 1.19 2.27 0.93
CA THR A 279 1.63 1.01 1.57
C THR A 279 2.49 0.17 0.63
N GLN A 280 2.06 -0.07 -0.61
CA GLN A 280 2.79 -0.97 -1.54
C GLN A 280 2.71 -0.54 -3.01
N HIS A 281 1.64 0.11 -3.44
CA HIS A 281 1.41 0.40 -4.86
C HIS A 281 2.44 1.36 -5.47
N PHE A 282 3.14 2.16 -4.66
CA PHE A 282 4.24 3.04 -5.09
C PHE A 282 5.51 2.27 -5.47
N TYR A 283 5.66 1.02 -5.01
CA TYR A 283 6.93 0.29 -5.04
C TYR A 283 7.53 0.17 -6.44
N ALA A 284 6.71 -0.21 -7.42
CA ALA A 284 7.19 -0.42 -8.81
C ALA A 284 7.74 0.87 -9.43
N GLY A 285 7.09 2.02 -9.17
CA GLY A 285 7.52 3.31 -9.70
C GLY A 285 8.77 3.87 -9.00
N PHE A 286 8.86 3.70 -7.68
CA PHE A 286 9.96 4.30 -6.90
C PHE A 286 11.19 3.40 -6.75
N LYS A 287 11.04 2.09 -6.89
CA LYS A 287 12.17 1.14 -6.77
C LYS A 287 13.36 1.47 -7.70
N PRO A 288 13.16 1.89 -8.95
CA PRO A 288 14.27 2.22 -9.85
C PRO A 288 15.10 3.42 -9.42
N ILE A 289 14.50 4.39 -8.70
CA ILE A 289 15.15 5.63 -8.28
C ILE A 289 15.59 5.61 -6.81
N ALA A 290 15.03 4.72 -6.00
CA ALA A 290 15.31 4.66 -4.57
C ALA A 290 16.59 3.89 -4.27
N SER A 291 17.49 4.48 -3.50
CA SER A 291 18.63 3.75 -2.91
C SER A 291 18.17 2.75 -1.84
N LYS A 292 17.13 3.10 -1.10
CA LYS A 292 16.45 2.24 -0.12
C LYS A 292 14.99 2.64 0.02
N ILE A 293 14.14 1.66 0.30
CA ILE A 293 12.73 1.87 0.65
C ILE A 293 12.53 1.38 2.08
N LEU A 294 11.98 2.23 2.95
CA LEU A 294 11.65 1.94 4.33
C LEU A 294 10.14 2.09 4.53
N TYR A 295 9.51 1.11 5.15
CA TYR A 295 8.08 1.14 5.46
C TYR A 295 7.90 1.62 6.89
N VAL A 296 7.34 2.82 7.05
CA VAL A 296 7.27 3.53 8.32
C VAL A 296 5.89 3.35 8.94
N GLN A 297 5.86 2.75 10.12
CA GLN A 297 4.66 2.64 10.93
C GLN A 297 4.68 3.73 12.00
N GLY A 298 4.05 4.85 11.68
CA GLY A 298 3.75 5.91 12.64
C GLY A 298 2.37 5.72 13.29
N PRO A 299 1.96 6.63 14.17
CA PRO A 299 0.56 6.81 14.49
C PRO A 299 -0.24 7.09 13.21
N GLY A 300 -1.51 6.69 13.17
CA GLY A 300 -2.31 6.91 11.97
C GLY A 300 -3.60 6.10 11.96
N ALA A 301 -4.35 6.20 10.86
CA ALA A 301 -5.62 5.51 10.69
C ALA A 301 -5.45 4.01 10.39
N LEU A 302 -4.29 3.60 9.85
CA LEU A 302 -4.02 2.22 9.47
C LEU A 302 -2.88 1.67 10.31
N THR A 303 -3.17 0.62 11.08
CA THR A 303 -2.13 -0.09 11.82
C THR A 303 -1.62 -1.29 11.02
N SER A 304 -0.31 -1.54 11.04
CA SER A 304 0.27 -2.81 10.61
C SER A 304 0.32 -3.86 11.74
N ASP A 305 -0.09 -3.47 12.94
CA ASP A 305 -0.34 -4.41 14.04
C ASP A 305 -1.73 -5.03 13.91
N TYR A 306 -1.87 -5.96 12.99
CA TYR A 306 -3.14 -6.59 12.68
C TYR A 306 -3.71 -7.35 13.88
N GLY A 307 -2.87 -7.84 14.79
CA GLY A 307 -3.29 -8.48 16.04
C GLY A 307 -4.02 -7.54 16.99
N SER A 308 -3.75 -6.23 16.94
CA SER A 308 -4.40 -5.23 17.78
C SER A 308 -5.78 -4.80 17.26
N ILE A 309 -6.13 -5.13 16.02
CA ILE A 309 -7.41 -4.74 15.44
C ILE A 309 -8.55 -5.46 16.13
N SER A 310 -9.54 -4.68 16.60
CA SER A 310 -10.75 -5.20 17.23
C SER A 310 -11.83 -5.40 16.18
N TYR A 311 -12.00 -6.65 15.70
CA TYR A 311 -13.10 -7.01 14.81
C TYR A 311 -14.37 -7.26 15.63
N THR A 312 -15.51 -6.74 15.16
CA THR A 312 -16.83 -6.96 15.76
C THR A 312 -17.60 -8.06 15.08
N LYS A 313 -17.33 -8.31 13.79
CA LYS A 313 -18.03 -9.31 12.97
C LYS A 313 -17.28 -10.62 12.83
N ARG A 314 -15.95 -10.60 12.76
CA ARG A 314 -15.17 -11.83 12.78
C ARG A 314 -15.14 -12.41 14.19
N ARG A 315 -15.57 -13.65 14.31
CA ARG A 315 -15.62 -14.39 15.59
C ARG A 315 -14.54 -15.47 15.71
N LYS A 316 -13.99 -15.91 14.59
CA LYS A 316 -12.94 -16.93 14.56
C LYS A 316 -11.61 -16.34 15.00
N PRO A 317 -10.82 -17.04 15.81
CA PRO A 317 -9.46 -16.65 16.13
C PRO A 317 -8.61 -16.54 14.85
N PHE A 318 -7.58 -15.71 14.88
CA PHE A 318 -6.69 -15.51 13.72
C PHE A 318 -5.28 -15.14 14.16
N TRP A 319 -4.31 -15.55 13.37
CA TRP A 319 -2.94 -15.08 13.49
C TRP A 319 -2.80 -13.68 12.83
N PRO A 320 -2.12 -12.70 13.44
CA PRO A 320 -1.20 -12.82 14.58
C PRO A 320 -1.83 -12.52 15.96
N LYS A 321 -3.14 -12.40 16.08
CA LYS A 321 -3.78 -12.16 17.39
C LYS A 321 -3.63 -13.37 18.32
N VAL A 322 -3.70 -14.56 17.77
CA VAL A 322 -3.53 -15.85 18.43
C VAL A 322 -2.44 -16.61 17.69
N GLU A 323 -1.51 -17.24 18.42
CA GLU A 323 -0.36 -17.93 17.81
C GLU A 323 -0.78 -19.17 17.01
N GLU A 324 -1.74 -19.96 17.50
CA GLU A 324 -2.22 -21.19 16.88
C GLU A 324 -3.77 -21.18 16.78
N PRO A 325 -4.35 -20.36 15.90
CA PRO A 325 -5.81 -20.21 15.82
C PRO A 325 -6.56 -21.47 15.40
N GLN A 326 -5.88 -22.45 14.78
CA GLN A 326 -6.50 -23.74 14.41
C GLN A 326 -6.81 -24.64 15.61
N ASN A 327 -6.15 -24.40 16.76
CA ASN A 327 -6.26 -25.21 17.96
C ASN A 327 -7.32 -24.69 18.96
N GLU A 328 -7.97 -23.58 18.66
CA GLU A 328 -8.92 -22.91 19.56
C GLU A 328 -10.41 -23.19 19.21
N TYR A 329 -10.72 -24.37 18.74
CA TYR A 329 -12.09 -24.83 18.47
C TYR A 329 -12.56 -25.90 19.44
#